data_45f277275285ffb232b77f9147a8d187
#
_entry.id   45f277275285ffb232b77f9147a8d187
#
_cell.length_a   1.000
_cell.length_b   1.000
_cell.length_c   1.000
_cell.angle_alpha   90.00
_cell.angle_beta   90.00
_cell.angle_gamma   90.00
#
_symmetry.space_group_name_H-M   'P 1'
#
loop_
_entity.id
_entity.type
_entity.pdbx_description
1 polymer ?
#
loop_
_entity_poly.entity_id
_entity_poly.type
_entity_poly.pdbx_seq_one_letter_code
_entity_poly.pdbx_strand_id
1 'polypeptide(L)'
;GDITYGQIIAVHPFGNEMCVVEATGQQILDALEMGARNAPGECGGFLQVSGMSYEIDLNVEPTVEVNADGMFTGVSGKYRVKNVKVGDEPLDLAKTYTLASHNYMLKSAGDGMAMFQGCTLLQDSVMIDNQVLINYIVDVLGGVVGEDYADPYGQGRITVIEKK
;
A
#
# COMPACT_ATOMS: atom_id res chain seq x y z
N GLY A 1 24.28 -13.71 0.55
CA GLY A 1 25.39 -12.80 0.86
C GLY A 1 24.95 -11.74 1.87
N ASP A 2 25.88 -10.88 2.30
CA ASP A 2 25.57 -9.84 3.28
C ASP A 2 24.70 -8.75 2.64
N ILE A 3 23.70 -8.26 3.40
CA ILE A 3 22.91 -7.10 3.04
C ILE A 3 23.58 -5.89 3.67
N THR A 4 23.97 -4.93 2.85
CA THR A 4 24.65 -3.71 3.33
C THR A 4 23.63 -2.59 3.60
N TYR A 5 24.01 -1.65 4.48
CA TYR A 5 23.21 -0.44 4.72
C TYR A 5 22.94 0.35 3.43
N GLY A 6 23.94 0.44 2.53
CA GLY A 6 23.77 1.10 1.23
C GLY A 6 22.70 0.46 0.33
N GLN A 7 22.53 -0.86 0.39
CA GLN A 7 21.46 -1.54 -0.33
C GLN A 7 20.08 -1.22 0.27
N ILE A 8 19.97 -1.15 1.58
CA ILE A 8 18.73 -0.73 2.24
C ILE A 8 18.34 0.72 1.86
N ILE A 9 19.31 1.65 1.87
CA ILE A 9 19.08 3.03 1.43
C ILE A 9 18.65 3.09 -0.05
N ALA A 10 19.19 2.21 -0.92
CA ALA A 10 18.79 2.15 -2.32
C ALA A 10 17.34 1.69 -2.52
N VAL A 11 16.80 0.88 -1.60
CA VAL A 11 15.39 0.46 -1.60
C VAL A 11 14.47 1.58 -1.11
N HIS A 12 14.88 2.33 -0.08
CA HIS A 12 14.14 3.44 0.52
C HIS A 12 14.96 4.74 0.47
N PRO A 13 15.11 5.36 -0.73
CA PRO A 13 16.03 6.48 -0.90
C PRO A 13 15.47 7.84 -0.48
N PHE A 14 14.15 7.95 -0.29
CA PHE A 14 13.48 9.24 -0.15
C PHE A 14 13.46 9.79 1.29
N GLY A 15 13.78 8.95 2.28
CA GLY A 15 13.77 9.36 3.68
C GLY A 15 12.37 9.71 4.19
N ASN A 16 11.36 9.00 3.71
CA ASN A 16 10.00 9.14 4.24
C ASN A 16 9.95 8.63 5.68
N GLU A 17 9.05 9.21 6.45
CA GLU A 17 8.83 8.82 7.84
C GLU A 17 7.53 8.05 7.98
N MET A 18 7.55 7.02 8.80
CA MET A 18 6.37 6.23 9.09
C MET A 18 5.39 6.99 9.96
N CYS A 19 4.12 6.96 9.61
CA CYS A 19 3.03 7.46 10.44
C CYS A 19 1.86 6.48 10.46
N VAL A 20 0.96 6.68 11.40
CA VAL A 20 -0.21 5.85 11.64
C VAL A 20 -1.45 6.74 11.68
N VAL A 21 -2.46 6.37 10.91
CA VAL A 21 -3.74 7.10 10.82
C VAL A 21 -4.93 6.18 11.09
N GLU A 22 -6.07 6.78 11.39
CA GLU A 22 -7.37 6.13 11.28
C GLU A 22 -7.91 6.33 9.86
N ALA A 23 -8.19 5.24 9.15
CA ALA A 23 -8.79 5.27 7.83
C ALA A 23 -10.03 4.38 7.78
N THR A 24 -11.08 4.82 7.10
CA THR A 24 -12.25 3.97 6.86
C THR A 24 -11.94 2.89 5.84
N GLY A 25 -12.70 1.79 5.86
CA GLY A 25 -12.57 0.75 4.84
C GLY A 25 -12.81 1.29 3.42
N GLN A 26 -13.68 2.30 3.26
CA GLN A 26 -13.86 2.94 1.96
C GLN A 26 -12.59 3.66 1.50
N GLN A 27 -11.92 4.42 2.37
CA GLN A 27 -10.65 5.08 2.04
C GLN A 27 -9.54 4.07 1.68
N ILE A 28 -9.52 2.94 2.37
CA ILE A 28 -8.58 1.84 2.06
C ILE A 28 -8.88 1.25 0.68
N LEU A 29 -10.15 0.94 0.38
CA LEU A 29 -10.54 0.42 -0.93
C LEU A 29 -10.20 1.41 -2.06
N ASP A 30 -10.47 2.69 -1.86
CA ASP A 30 -10.16 3.77 -2.81
C ASP A 30 -8.67 3.87 -3.08
N ALA A 31 -7.84 3.73 -2.04
CA ALA A 31 -6.39 3.75 -2.17
C ALA A 31 -5.85 2.53 -2.94
N LEU A 32 -6.38 1.34 -2.66
CA LEU A 32 -6.03 0.14 -3.42
C LEU A 32 -6.42 0.26 -4.89
N GLU A 33 -7.61 0.81 -5.19
CA GLU A 33 -8.09 1.05 -6.55
C GLU A 33 -7.23 2.08 -7.26
N MET A 34 -6.88 3.20 -6.59
CA MET A 34 -5.97 4.23 -7.11
C MET A 34 -4.59 3.64 -7.43
N GLY A 35 -4.04 2.80 -6.55
CA GLY A 35 -2.77 2.12 -6.77
C GLY A 35 -2.81 1.11 -7.92
N ALA A 36 -3.94 0.42 -8.11
CA ALA A 36 -4.12 -0.60 -9.14
C ALA A 36 -4.58 -0.04 -10.51
N ARG A 37 -4.78 1.29 -10.64
CA ARG A 37 -5.39 1.91 -11.84
C ARG A 37 -4.67 1.59 -13.14
N ASN A 38 -3.36 1.40 -13.11
CA ASN A 38 -2.55 1.13 -14.29
C ASN A 38 -2.30 -0.37 -14.53
N ALA A 39 -2.75 -1.26 -13.63
CA ALA A 39 -2.49 -2.68 -13.76
C ALA A 39 -3.04 -3.23 -15.10
N PRO A 40 -2.27 -4.08 -15.83
CA PRO A 40 -1.00 -4.72 -15.45
C PRO A 40 0.25 -3.84 -15.66
N GLY A 41 0.11 -2.60 -16.08
CA GLY A 41 1.21 -1.65 -16.25
C GLY A 41 1.76 -1.15 -14.91
N GLU A 42 2.94 -0.54 -14.97
CA GLU A 42 3.62 -0.01 -13.78
C GLU A 42 2.90 1.21 -13.19
N CYS A 43 2.94 1.31 -11.87
CA CYS A 43 2.43 2.44 -11.11
C CYS A 43 3.28 2.64 -9.85
N GLY A 44 3.94 3.81 -9.72
CA GLY A 44 4.74 4.14 -8.54
C GLY A 44 3.93 4.12 -7.23
N GLY A 45 2.64 4.46 -7.31
CA GLY A 45 1.71 4.42 -6.19
C GLY A 45 1.04 3.05 -5.97
N PHE A 46 1.53 1.95 -6.60
CA PHE A 46 1.00 0.62 -6.36
C PHE A 46 1.25 0.17 -4.92
N LEU A 47 0.20 -0.25 -4.22
CA LEU A 47 0.28 -0.56 -2.79
C LEU A 47 0.64 -2.02 -2.54
N GLN A 48 1.85 -2.24 -2.06
CA GLN A 48 2.22 -3.48 -1.39
C GLN A 48 1.65 -3.48 0.03
N VAL A 49 1.03 -4.58 0.43
CA VAL A 49 0.25 -4.62 1.67
C VAL A 49 0.78 -5.67 2.66
N SER A 50 0.54 -5.41 3.94
CA SER A 50 0.71 -6.36 5.04
C SER A 50 -0.53 -6.32 5.94
N GLY A 51 -0.89 -7.48 6.52
CA GLY A 51 -2.10 -7.62 7.33
C GLY A 51 -3.40 -7.61 6.55
N MET A 52 -3.33 -7.62 5.21
CA MET A 52 -4.49 -7.66 4.33
C MET A 52 -4.18 -8.39 3.02
N SER A 53 -5.24 -8.74 2.28
CA SER A 53 -5.15 -9.32 0.95
C SER A 53 -6.23 -8.75 0.04
N TYR A 54 -6.01 -8.78 -1.28
CA TYR A 54 -6.99 -8.34 -2.26
C TYR A 54 -6.75 -8.93 -3.65
N GLU A 55 -7.74 -8.82 -4.51
CA GLU A 55 -7.67 -9.24 -5.91
C GLU A 55 -7.79 -8.03 -6.83
N ILE A 56 -7.11 -8.07 -7.98
CA ILE A 56 -7.21 -7.09 -9.07
C ILE A 56 -7.80 -7.80 -10.27
N ASP A 57 -9.00 -7.43 -10.71
CA ASP A 57 -9.68 -8.02 -11.87
C ASP A 57 -9.39 -7.20 -13.13
N LEU A 58 -8.52 -7.70 -13.99
CA LEU A 58 -8.16 -7.05 -15.26
C LEU A 58 -9.29 -7.07 -16.32
N ASN A 59 -10.37 -7.81 -16.07
CA ASN A 59 -11.57 -7.76 -16.93
C ASN A 59 -12.45 -6.53 -16.64
N VAL A 60 -12.17 -5.80 -15.57
CA VAL A 60 -12.81 -4.52 -15.23
C VAL A 60 -11.91 -3.38 -15.72
N GLU A 61 -12.45 -2.51 -16.57
CA GLU A 61 -11.71 -1.33 -17.03
C GLU A 61 -11.48 -0.35 -15.87
N PRO A 62 -10.31 0.33 -15.81
CA PRO A 62 -10.04 1.30 -14.74
C PRO A 62 -10.98 2.50 -14.88
N THR A 63 -11.64 2.84 -13.79
CA THR A 63 -12.61 3.95 -13.72
C THR A 63 -12.28 4.95 -12.60
N VAL A 64 -11.01 4.97 -12.19
CA VAL A 64 -10.49 5.97 -11.25
C VAL A 64 -10.53 7.35 -11.89
N GLU A 65 -11.08 8.31 -11.17
CA GLU A 65 -11.11 9.71 -11.55
C GLU A 65 -10.09 10.50 -10.73
N VAL A 66 -9.41 11.41 -11.41
CA VAL A 66 -8.43 12.32 -10.80
C VAL A 66 -8.67 13.75 -11.27
N ASN A 67 -8.32 14.72 -10.43
CA ASN A 67 -8.32 16.14 -10.83
C ASN A 67 -7.11 16.51 -11.70
N ALA A 68 -6.98 17.79 -12.03
CA ALA A 68 -5.89 18.31 -12.86
C ALA A 68 -4.49 18.10 -12.24
N ASP A 69 -4.42 17.95 -10.92
CA ASP A 69 -3.17 17.71 -10.18
C ASP A 69 -2.89 16.21 -9.99
N GLY A 70 -3.71 15.33 -10.60
CA GLY A 70 -3.56 13.87 -10.46
C GLY A 70 -4.06 13.30 -9.13
N MET A 71 -4.78 14.09 -8.33
CA MET A 71 -5.34 13.67 -7.05
C MET A 71 -6.63 12.89 -7.25
N PHE A 72 -6.80 11.79 -6.54
CA PHE A 72 -8.01 10.98 -6.55
C PHE A 72 -9.25 11.82 -6.20
N THR A 73 -10.29 11.67 -7.00
CA THR A 73 -11.61 12.32 -6.78
C THR A 73 -12.75 11.32 -6.68
N GLY A 74 -12.54 10.10 -7.14
CA GLY A 74 -13.56 9.05 -7.06
C GLY A 74 -13.33 7.91 -8.03
N VAL A 75 -14.33 7.04 -8.09
CA VAL A 75 -14.44 5.93 -9.04
C VAL A 75 -15.81 6.03 -9.71
N SER A 76 -15.84 6.24 -11.03
CA SER A 76 -17.08 6.45 -11.78
C SER A 76 -17.80 5.16 -12.19
N GLY A 77 -17.16 4.02 -12.00
CA GLY A 77 -17.69 2.73 -12.42
C GLY A 77 -17.48 1.63 -11.38
N LYS A 78 -17.12 0.46 -11.87
CA LYS A 78 -16.83 -0.68 -11.00
C LYS A 78 -15.38 -0.64 -10.53
N TYR A 79 -15.17 -0.97 -9.28
CA TYR A 79 -13.82 -1.24 -8.76
C TYR A 79 -13.27 -2.51 -9.40
N ARG A 80 -12.02 -2.47 -9.84
CA ARG A 80 -11.26 -3.64 -10.24
C ARG A 80 -10.63 -4.37 -9.06
N VAL A 81 -10.41 -3.64 -7.96
CA VAL A 81 -10.01 -4.21 -6.67
C VAL A 81 -11.25 -4.82 -6.01
N LYS A 82 -11.13 -6.08 -5.61
CA LYS A 82 -12.21 -6.83 -4.98
C LYS A 82 -11.69 -7.85 -3.96
N ASN A 83 -12.62 -8.46 -3.23
CA ASN A 83 -12.32 -9.48 -2.23
C ASN A 83 -11.26 -9.04 -1.22
N VAL A 84 -11.29 -7.76 -0.86
CA VAL A 84 -10.36 -7.18 0.12
C VAL A 84 -10.66 -7.76 1.49
N LYS A 85 -9.61 -8.26 2.15
CA LYS A 85 -9.68 -8.74 3.52
C LYS A 85 -8.65 -8.03 4.38
N VAL A 86 -9.00 -7.79 5.64
CA VAL A 86 -8.08 -7.36 6.69
C VAL A 86 -7.95 -8.51 7.70
N GLY A 87 -6.76 -9.09 7.80
CA GLY A 87 -6.62 -10.43 8.35
C GLY A 87 -7.42 -11.43 7.52
N ASP A 88 -8.29 -12.21 8.17
CA ASP A 88 -9.16 -13.18 7.52
C ASP A 88 -10.57 -12.64 7.24
N GLU A 89 -10.89 -11.44 7.73
CA GLU A 89 -12.23 -10.86 7.64
C GLU A 89 -12.40 -9.96 6.40
N PRO A 90 -13.54 -10.00 5.72
CA PRO A 90 -13.84 -9.06 4.65
C PRO A 90 -13.73 -7.61 5.12
N LEU A 91 -13.22 -6.73 4.26
CA LEU A 91 -13.15 -5.30 4.52
C LEU A 91 -14.56 -4.72 4.71
N ASP A 92 -14.83 -4.15 5.88
CA ASP A 92 -16.04 -3.38 6.14
C ASP A 92 -15.80 -1.91 5.79
N LEU A 93 -16.48 -1.41 4.77
CA LEU A 93 -16.27 -0.07 4.23
C LEU A 93 -16.60 1.04 5.23
N ALA A 94 -17.50 0.79 6.17
CA ALA A 94 -17.92 1.76 7.19
C ALA A 94 -17.05 1.73 8.46
N LYS A 95 -16.30 0.65 8.65
CA LYS A 95 -15.43 0.47 9.82
C LYS A 95 -14.17 1.33 9.68
N THR A 96 -13.70 1.86 10.81
CA THR A 96 -12.39 2.52 10.92
C THR A 96 -11.31 1.49 11.27
N TYR A 97 -10.18 1.59 10.58
CA TYR A 97 -9.01 0.75 10.73
C TYR A 97 -7.80 1.62 11.08
N THR A 98 -6.87 1.04 11.83
CA THR A 98 -5.55 1.63 12.03
C THR A 98 -4.66 1.26 10.84
N LEU A 99 -4.21 2.29 10.11
CA LEU A 99 -3.39 2.16 8.92
C LEU A 99 -2.02 2.77 9.15
N ALA A 100 -0.97 2.01 8.90
CA ALA A 100 0.41 2.47 8.94
C ALA A 100 1.01 2.55 7.53
N SER A 101 1.64 3.67 7.21
CA SER A 101 2.44 3.87 6.00
C SER A 101 3.33 5.10 6.16
N HIS A 102 4.01 5.51 5.09
CA HIS A 102 4.86 6.70 5.10
C HIS A 102 4.07 8.01 4.95
N ASN A 103 4.64 9.09 5.48
CA ASN A 103 4.06 10.43 5.52
C ASN A 103 3.77 11.02 4.13
N TYR A 104 4.60 10.70 3.11
CA TYR A 104 4.38 11.13 1.74
C TYR A 104 2.97 10.73 1.24
N MET A 105 2.55 9.49 1.48
CA MET A 105 1.23 9.02 1.10
C MET A 105 0.13 9.52 2.06
N LEU A 106 0.30 9.31 3.38
CA LEU A 106 -0.79 9.52 4.34
C LEU A 106 -1.03 11.00 4.68
N LYS A 107 0.00 11.85 4.63
CA LYS A 107 -0.10 13.27 4.99
C LYS A 107 -0.09 14.18 3.77
N SER A 108 0.73 13.87 2.77
CA SER A 108 0.96 14.73 1.60
C SER A 108 0.17 14.31 0.37
N ALA A 109 -0.68 13.28 0.46
CA ALA A 109 -1.42 12.70 -0.67
C ALA A 109 -0.52 12.30 -1.85
N GLY A 110 0.70 11.86 -1.55
CA GLY A 110 1.65 11.39 -2.55
C GLY A 110 1.03 10.34 -3.47
N ASP A 111 1.45 10.32 -4.72
CA ASP A 111 0.89 9.49 -5.80
C ASP A 111 -0.63 9.66 -6.01
N GLY A 112 -1.17 10.80 -5.58
CA GLY A 112 -2.57 11.13 -5.74
C GLY A 112 -3.51 10.54 -4.68
N MET A 113 -2.97 10.02 -3.56
CA MET A 113 -3.73 9.36 -2.48
C MET A 113 -4.52 10.37 -1.60
N ALA A 114 -5.34 11.21 -2.25
CA ALA A 114 -6.10 12.28 -1.59
C ALA A 114 -7.14 11.77 -0.58
N MET A 115 -7.56 10.50 -0.67
CA MET A 115 -8.52 9.91 0.26
C MET A 115 -8.01 9.85 1.70
N PHE A 116 -6.71 9.97 1.93
CA PHE A 116 -6.14 9.99 3.28
C PHE A 116 -6.00 11.40 3.87
N GLN A 117 -6.22 12.45 3.08
CA GLN A 117 -6.19 13.83 3.59
C GLN A 117 -7.26 14.04 4.66
N GLY A 118 -6.85 14.55 5.81
CA GLY A 118 -7.76 14.80 6.94
C GLY A 118 -8.07 13.56 7.80
N CYS A 119 -7.46 12.41 7.54
CA CYS A 119 -7.50 11.27 8.46
C CYS A 119 -6.93 11.64 9.83
N THR A 120 -7.50 11.09 10.89
CA THR A 120 -6.98 11.26 12.25
C THR A 120 -5.58 10.68 12.35
N LEU A 121 -4.59 11.52 12.65
CA LEU A 121 -3.21 11.08 12.85
C LEU A 121 -3.06 10.52 14.27
N LEU A 122 -2.74 9.24 14.38
CA LEU A 122 -2.51 8.56 15.66
C LEU A 122 -1.05 8.62 16.10
N GLN A 123 -0.14 8.48 15.13
CA GLN A 123 1.31 8.60 15.35
C GLN A 123 1.95 9.29 14.17
N ASP A 124 2.90 10.18 14.43
CA ASP A 124 3.61 10.96 13.42
C ASP A 124 5.12 10.75 13.56
N SER A 125 5.80 10.73 12.43
CA SER A 125 7.27 10.69 12.35
C SER A 125 7.90 9.64 13.28
N VAL A 126 7.31 8.43 13.29
CA VAL A 126 7.71 7.36 14.22
C VAL A 126 9.13 6.90 13.95
N MET A 127 9.47 6.74 12.67
CA MET A 127 10.77 6.23 12.24
C MET A 127 10.93 6.44 10.73
N ILE A 128 12.15 6.69 10.29
CA ILE A 128 12.47 6.75 8.86
C ILE A 128 12.33 5.36 8.21
N ASP A 129 11.83 5.32 6.98
CA ASP A 129 11.43 4.10 6.26
C ASP A 129 12.56 3.04 6.14
N ASN A 130 13.78 3.47 5.84
CA ASN A 130 14.91 2.55 5.76
C ASN A 130 15.25 1.91 7.12
N GLN A 131 15.08 2.63 8.23
CA GLN A 131 15.30 2.09 9.58
C GLN A 131 14.19 1.09 9.96
N VAL A 132 12.96 1.30 9.50
CA VAL A 132 11.86 0.32 9.68
C VAL A 132 12.25 -1.02 9.05
N LEU A 133 12.78 -1.00 7.81
CA LEU A 133 13.22 -2.20 7.13
C LEU A 133 14.40 -2.87 7.85
N ILE A 134 15.38 -2.08 8.31
CA ILE A 134 16.52 -2.60 9.08
C ILE A 134 16.04 -3.30 10.35
N ASN A 135 15.18 -2.65 11.13
CA ASN A 135 14.66 -3.20 12.36
C ASN A 135 13.86 -4.49 12.10
N TYR A 136 13.06 -4.53 11.03
CA TYR A 136 12.35 -5.74 10.66
C TYR A 136 13.29 -6.90 10.36
N ILE A 137 14.34 -6.66 9.57
CA ILE A 137 15.34 -7.70 9.26
C ILE A 137 16.06 -8.16 10.51
N VAL A 138 16.49 -7.23 11.37
CA VAL A 138 17.29 -7.57 12.55
C VAL A 138 16.44 -8.18 13.67
N ASP A 139 15.34 -7.50 14.03
CA ASP A 139 14.59 -7.81 15.25
C ASP A 139 13.50 -8.87 15.01
N VAL A 140 12.92 -8.92 13.81
CA VAL A 140 11.84 -9.86 13.50
C VAL A 140 12.35 -11.09 12.76
N LEU A 141 13.24 -10.91 11.75
CA LEU A 141 13.77 -12.01 10.97
C LEU A 141 15.09 -12.59 11.55
N GLY A 142 15.58 -12.05 12.66
CA GLY A 142 16.81 -12.54 13.30
C GLY A 142 18.07 -12.28 12.46
N GLY A 143 18.07 -11.24 11.61
CA GLY A 143 19.20 -10.83 10.79
C GLY A 143 19.35 -11.57 9.46
N VAL A 144 18.40 -12.43 9.09
CA VAL A 144 18.46 -13.23 7.86
C VAL A 144 17.17 -13.09 7.06
N VAL A 145 17.26 -12.66 5.81
CA VAL A 145 16.15 -12.73 4.84
C VAL A 145 16.17 -14.12 4.20
N GLY A 146 15.21 -14.95 4.59
CA GLY A 146 15.14 -16.36 4.20
C GLY A 146 14.38 -16.63 2.91
N GLU A 147 14.20 -17.91 2.61
CA GLU A 147 13.53 -18.42 1.39
C GLU A 147 12.09 -17.93 1.25
N ASP A 148 11.40 -17.58 2.34
CA ASP A 148 10.05 -17.04 2.31
C ASP A 148 9.94 -15.73 1.51
N TYR A 149 11.06 -15.06 1.28
CA TYR A 149 11.17 -13.81 0.51
C TYR A 149 11.84 -14.00 -0.86
N ALA A 150 12.13 -15.24 -1.26
CA ALA A 150 12.84 -15.53 -2.52
C ALA A 150 11.97 -15.23 -3.75
N ASP A 151 10.64 -15.42 -3.64
CA ASP A 151 9.71 -15.09 -4.71
C ASP A 151 9.12 -13.68 -4.48
N PRO A 152 9.47 -12.68 -5.31
CA PRO A 152 8.96 -11.33 -5.18
C PRO A 152 7.45 -11.22 -5.45
N TYR A 153 6.84 -12.23 -6.07
CA TYR A 153 5.41 -12.29 -6.38
C TYR A 153 4.63 -13.15 -5.39
N GLY A 154 5.27 -13.84 -4.49
CA GLY A 154 4.83 -15.07 -3.86
C GLY A 154 4.30 -15.00 -2.44
N GLN A 155 3.81 -13.88 -1.92
CA GLN A 155 3.22 -13.88 -0.58
C GLN A 155 1.69 -14.14 -0.56
N GLY A 156 1.06 -14.27 -1.72
CA GLY A 156 -0.38 -14.55 -1.84
C GLY A 156 -1.31 -13.43 -1.34
N ARG A 157 -0.77 -12.26 -1.01
CA ARG A 157 -1.57 -11.13 -0.54
C ARG A 157 -2.27 -10.37 -1.65
N ILE A 158 -1.71 -10.41 -2.85
CA ILE A 158 -2.25 -9.72 -4.03
C ILE A 158 -2.39 -10.75 -5.15
N THR A 159 -3.60 -10.91 -5.64
CA THR A 159 -3.92 -11.84 -6.74
C THR A 159 -4.40 -11.06 -7.95
N VAL A 160 -3.85 -11.33 -9.12
CA VAL A 160 -4.29 -10.73 -10.37
C VAL A 160 -5.16 -11.73 -11.14
N ILE A 161 -6.37 -11.32 -11.49
CA ILE A 161 -7.28 -12.07 -12.37
C ILE A 161 -7.05 -11.59 -13.78
N GLU A 162 -6.40 -12.41 -14.58
CA GLU A 162 -6.01 -12.11 -15.94
C GLU A 162 -7.21 -11.82 -16.86
N LYS A 163 -6.99 -11.01 -17.87
CA LYS A 163 -7.99 -10.69 -18.90
C LYS A 163 -8.31 -11.95 -19.72
N LYS A 164 -9.60 -12.25 -19.87
CA LYS A 164 -10.09 -13.38 -20.66
C LYS A 164 -10.13 -13.05 -22.16
#